data_0198bd1ab5a0850964d0b651e295a1c3
#
_entry.id   0198bd1ab5a0850964d0b651e295a1c3
#
_cell.length_a   1.000
_cell.length_b   1.000
_cell.length_c   1.000
_cell.angle_alpha   90.00
_cell.angle_beta   90.00
_cell.angle_gamma   90.00
#
_symmetry.space_group_name_H-M   'P 1'
#
loop_
_entity.id
_entity.type
_entity.pdbx_description
1 polymer ?
#
loop_
_entity_poly.entity_id
_entity_poly.type
_entity_poly.pdbx_seq_one_letter_code
_entity_poly.pdbx_strand_id
1 'polypeptide(L)'
;MASSPPSPPSPTPSASARSQVPVIDLGPWRSGEPGARERIAARVDEALQAAGFLLIAGHGVDPELPARIRAAAKEFFRLPAKVKEPYAVAVGGRGWLGPGAEANSYAEGAASPPDLKESWSCAADEPTGDPSVDAEWFRPNAWPAEVPALQPAAVEYIARMRALSDELLELLATALGLAPDHFTRHTGHPTWGFNLNWYPGTEVLGEPLPGQFRIGAHTDFGTVTVLDREPGSGGLQIHTDADGWQDAPYDPAALTVNIGDLMARWTGDRWRAGRHRVLPPPADAPAEELISLVYFYECDPHTRVESLPAPVGRVLHDPVDSHTYLRGKLDAITVS
;
A
#
# COMPACT_ATOMS: atom_id res chain seq x y z
N MET A 1 -5.79 36.62 33.54
CA MET A 1 -6.03 35.59 32.47
C MET A 1 -4.83 35.62 31.55
N ALA A 2 -3.90 34.68 31.72
CA ALA A 2 -2.72 34.58 30.91
C ALA A 2 -3.05 33.62 29.76
N SER A 3 -2.98 34.11 28.52
CA SER A 3 -3.16 33.30 27.31
C SER A 3 -1.98 32.35 27.16
N SER A 4 -2.26 31.07 27.03
CA SER A 4 -1.27 30.04 26.72
C SER A 4 -0.59 30.31 25.38
N PRO A 5 0.70 30.04 25.25
CA PRO A 5 1.39 30.20 23.96
C PRO A 5 0.87 29.17 22.94
N PRO A 6 0.89 29.52 21.64
CA PRO A 6 0.49 28.60 20.57
C PRO A 6 1.44 27.39 20.53
N SER A 7 0.85 26.20 20.29
CA SER A 7 1.61 24.95 20.14
C SER A 7 2.62 25.05 18.97
N PRO A 8 3.78 24.44 19.08
CA PRO A 8 4.75 24.42 17.99
C PRO A 8 4.16 23.68 16.77
N PRO A 9 4.46 24.16 15.55
CA PRO A 9 4.05 23.45 14.32
C PRO A 9 4.68 22.06 14.28
N SER A 10 3.92 21.09 13.74
CA SER A 10 4.43 19.73 13.49
C SER A 10 5.77 19.78 12.72
N PRO A 11 6.71 18.89 13.02
CA PRO A 11 8.01 18.90 12.36
C PRO A 11 7.84 18.76 10.85
N THR A 12 8.33 19.73 10.11
CA THR A 12 8.42 19.67 8.65
C THR A 12 9.41 18.57 8.29
N PRO A 13 9.07 17.64 7.36
CA PRO A 13 9.99 16.60 6.92
C PRO A 13 11.37 17.18 6.55
N SER A 14 12.45 16.45 6.86
CA SER A 14 13.79 16.90 6.54
C SER A 14 13.92 17.11 5.03
N ALA A 15 14.75 18.09 4.61
CA ALA A 15 14.98 18.36 3.20
C ALA A 15 15.53 17.13 2.45
N SER A 16 16.22 16.23 3.14
CA SER A 16 16.74 14.96 2.63
C SER A 16 15.64 13.98 2.26
N ALA A 17 14.64 13.76 3.12
CA ALA A 17 13.52 12.84 2.83
C ALA A 17 12.69 13.30 1.62
N ARG A 18 12.53 14.63 1.44
CA ARG A 18 11.83 15.20 0.28
C ARG A 18 12.57 14.98 -1.04
N SER A 19 13.88 14.84 -1.02
CA SER A 19 14.66 14.57 -2.24
C SER A 19 14.62 13.11 -2.65
N GLN A 20 14.47 12.18 -1.68
CA GLN A 20 14.48 10.75 -1.93
C GLN A 20 13.07 10.18 -2.30
N VAL A 21 12.00 10.87 -1.92
CA VAL A 21 10.61 10.51 -2.26
C VAL A 21 9.95 11.68 -3.00
N PRO A 22 10.23 11.82 -4.30
CA PRO A 22 9.71 12.94 -5.09
C PRO A 22 8.22 12.82 -5.38
N VAL A 23 7.58 13.96 -5.63
CA VAL A 23 6.28 14.00 -6.30
C VAL A 23 6.51 13.91 -7.81
N ILE A 24 5.87 12.95 -8.44
CA ILE A 24 5.86 12.72 -9.90
C ILE A 24 4.49 13.13 -10.42
N ASP A 25 4.43 14.15 -11.26
CA ASP A 25 3.20 14.56 -11.94
C ASP A 25 3.04 13.76 -13.24
N LEU A 26 1.92 13.04 -13.38
CA LEU A 26 1.58 12.27 -14.58
C LEU A 26 1.01 13.11 -15.73
N GLY A 27 0.68 14.38 -15.50
CA GLY A 27 0.16 15.27 -16.55
C GLY A 27 1.05 15.32 -17.78
N PRO A 28 2.35 15.67 -17.65
CA PRO A 28 3.31 15.68 -18.76
C PRO A 28 3.55 14.30 -19.42
N TRP A 29 3.47 13.21 -18.63
CA TRP A 29 3.55 11.84 -19.14
C TRP A 29 2.39 11.53 -20.09
N ARG A 30 1.16 11.84 -19.68
CA ARG A 30 -0.08 11.59 -20.42
C ARG A 30 -0.24 12.50 -21.64
N SER A 31 0.15 13.77 -21.53
CA SER A 31 0.06 14.72 -22.63
C SER A 31 1.08 14.48 -23.74
N GLY A 32 2.09 13.63 -23.50
CA GLY A 32 3.17 13.39 -24.44
C GLY A 32 4.08 14.62 -24.63
N GLU A 33 4.24 15.45 -23.60
CA GLU A 33 5.16 16.59 -23.64
C GLU A 33 6.56 16.13 -24.07
N PRO A 34 7.24 16.81 -25.00
CA PRO A 34 8.56 16.41 -25.47
C PRO A 34 9.59 16.25 -24.33
N GLY A 35 10.21 15.08 -24.28
CA GLY A 35 11.21 14.72 -23.26
C GLY A 35 10.65 14.50 -21.85
N ALA A 36 9.33 14.56 -21.64
CA ALA A 36 8.74 14.33 -20.33
C ALA A 36 8.88 12.87 -19.89
N ARG A 37 8.70 11.94 -20.81
CA ARG A 37 8.80 10.49 -20.52
C ARG A 37 10.18 10.14 -19.97
N GLU A 38 11.24 10.62 -20.62
CA GLU A 38 12.62 10.37 -20.20
C GLU A 38 12.92 11.01 -18.85
N ARG A 39 12.49 12.28 -18.63
CA ARG A 39 12.70 12.98 -17.36
C ARG A 39 11.97 12.30 -16.19
N ILE A 40 10.72 11.91 -16.43
CA ILE A 40 9.90 11.26 -15.40
C ILE A 40 10.47 9.87 -15.09
N ALA A 41 10.79 9.08 -16.12
CA ALA A 41 11.39 7.77 -15.99
C ALA A 41 12.70 7.80 -15.18
N ALA A 42 13.59 8.75 -15.46
CA ALA A 42 14.85 8.93 -14.72
C ALA A 42 14.58 9.23 -13.22
N ARG A 43 13.64 10.13 -12.92
CA ARG A 43 13.28 10.47 -11.53
C ARG A 43 12.66 9.29 -10.79
N VAL A 44 11.83 8.49 -11.47
CA VAL A 44 11.25 7.28 -10.89
C VAL A 44 12.34 6.26 -10.58
N ASP A 45 13.26 6.01 -11.51
CA ASP A 45 14.39 5.09 -11.30
C ASP A 45 15.26 5.51 -10.10
N GLU A 46 15.59 6.79 -9.98
CA GLU A 46 16.34 7.34 -8.85
C GLU A 46 15.61 7.15 -7.52
N ALA A 47 14.32 7.47 -7.45
CA ALA A 47 13.52 7.38 -6.24
C ALA A 47 13.38 5.93 -5.75
N LEU A 48 13.11 4.99 -6.67
CA LEU A 48 12.95 3.58 -6.33
C LEU A 48 14.27 2.91 -5.93
N GLN A 49 15.41 3.37 -6.45
CA GLN A 49 16.72 2.95 -5.97
C GLN A 49 17.02 3.51 -4.56
N ALA A 50 16.61 4.75 -4.27
CA ALA A 50 16.91 5.41 -3.02
C ALA A 50 16.02 4.93 -1.86
N ALA A 51 14.70 4.94 -2.06
CA ALA A 51 13.72 4.70 -1.00
C ALA A 51 12.70 3.58 -1.31
N GLY A 52 12.51 3.21 -2.58
CA GLY A 52 11.42 2.32 -2.99
C GLY A 52 10.04 3.00 -2.97
N PHE A 53 10.01 4.34 -2.83
CA PHE A 53 8.81 5.17 -2.69
C PHE A 53 8.82 6.37 -3.63
N LEU A 54 7.62 6.80 -4.00
CA LEU A 54 7.38 8.08 -4.68
C LEU A 54 5.93 8.54 -4.40
N LEU A 55 5.61 9.79 -4.69
CA LEU A 55 4.25 10.32 -4.70
C LEU A 55 3.83 10.57 -6.15
N ILE A 56 2.58 10.25 -6.48
CA ILE A 56 2.00 10.45 -7.80
C ILE A 56 0.92 11.52 -7.73
N ALA A 57 1.16 12.66 -8.37
CA ALA A 57 0.18 13.71 -8.63
C ALA A 57 -0.40 13.61 -10.04
N GLY A 58 -1.49 14.32 -10.31
CA GLY A 58 -2.15 14.28 -11.62
C GLY A 58 -2.76 12.92 -11.95
N HIS A 59 -2.99 12.07 -10.96
CA HIS A 59 -3.51 10.70 -11.09
C HIS A 59 -4.96 10.63 -11.62
N GLY A 60 -5.72 11.72 -11.56
CA GLY A 60 -7.06 11.81 -12.14
C GLY A 60 -8.17 11.12 -11.33
N VAL A 61 -7.90 10.73 -10.10
CA VAL A 61 -8.92 10.23 -9.17
C VAL A 61 -9.66 11.41 -8.58
N ASP A 62 -10.99 11.39 -8.66
CA ASP A 62 -11.84 12.42 -8.06
C ASP A 62 -11.69 12.36 -6.53
N PRO A 63 -11.32 13.47 -5.86
CA PRO A 63 -11.12 13.52 -4.41
C PRO A 63 -12.38 13.18 -3.59
N GLU A 64 -13.57 13.33 -4.16
CA GLU A 64 -14.83 12.95 -3.52
C GLU A 64 -14.98 11.41 -3.39
N LEU A 65 -14.32 10.64 -4.26
CA LEU A 65 -14.44 9.18 -4.25
C LEU A 65 -13.78 8.55 -3.01
N PRO A 66 -12.51 8.82 -2.66
CA PRO A 66 -11.93 8.34 -1.41
C PRO A 66 -12.67 8.87 -0.18
N ALA A 67 -13.20 10.09 -0.20
CA ALA A 67 -13.98 10.63 0.91
C ALA A 67 -15.27 9.83 1.16
N ARG A 68 -15.99 9.43 0.10
CA ARG A 68 -17.19 8.57 0.19
C ARG A 68 -16.83 7.19 0.76
N ILE A 69 -15.71 6.61 0.34
CA ILE A 69 -15.25 5.32 0.85
C ILE A 69 -14.93 5.41 2.33
N ARG A 70 -14.18 6.43 2.75
CA ARG A 70 -13.83 6.64 4.17
C ARG A 70 -15.06 6.85 5.04
N ALA A 71 -16.06 7.59 4.56
CA ALA A 71 -17.31 7.77 5.28
C ALA A 71 -18.04 6.42 5.51
N ALA A 72 -18.18 5.61 4.46
CA ALA A 72 -18.78 4.29 4.55
C ALA A 72 -17.94 3.32 5.41
N ALA A 73 -16.63 3.36 5.29
CA ALA A 73 -15.73 2.54 6.10
C ALA A 73 -15.83 2.90 7.60
N LYS A 74 -15.87 4.20 7.95
CA LYS A 74 -16.10 4.65 9.33
C LYS A 74 -17.44 4.16 9.88
N GLU A 75 -18.49 4.18 9.06
CA GLU A 75 -19.78 3.62 9.43
C GLU A 75 -19.64 2.12 9.78
N PHE A 76 -18.98 1.33 8.94
CA PHE A 76 -18.76 -0.09 9.18
C PHE A 76 -17.92 -0.35 10.44
N PHE A 77 -16.76 0.30 10.59
CA PHE A 77 -15.86 0.02 11.71
C PHE A 77 -16.47 0.39 13.07
N ARG A 78 -17.36 1.37 13.12
CA ARG A 78 -18.09 1.78 14.32
C ARG A 78 -19.28 0.87 14.69
N LEU A 79 -19.62 -0.11 13.83
CA LEU A 79 -20.63 -1.11 14.18
C LEU A 79 -20.16 -1.96 15.38
N PRO A 80 -21.09 -2.44 16.23
CA PRO A 80 -20.74 -3.37 17.29
C PRO A 80 -20.01 -4.60 16.76
N ALA A 81 -19.04 -5.12 17.51
CA ALA A 81 -18.25 -6.30 17.09
C ALA A 81 -19.13 -7.47 16.65
N LYS A 82 -20.21 -7.74 17.38
CA LYS A 82 -21.19 -8.79 17.04
C LYS A 82 -21.79 -8.66 15.63
N VAL A 83 -21.89 -7.45 15.11
CA VAL A 83 -22.40 -7.18 13.74
C VAL A 83 -21.28 -7.41 12.72
N LYS A 84 -20.03 -7.15 13.08
CA LYS A 84 -18.84 -7.36 12.23
C LYS A 84 -18.39 -8.83 12.19
N GLU A 85 -18.63 -9.61 13.26
CA GLU A 85 -18.22 -11.02 13.37
C GLU A 85 -18.59 -11.91 12.18
N PRO A 86 -19.78 -11.81 11.55
CA PRO A 86 -20.12 -12.61 10.36
C PRO A 86 -19.18 -12.40 9.17
N TYR A 87 -18.45 -11.27 9.15
CA TYR A 87 -17.49 -10.90 8.12
C TYR A 87 -16.05 -11.19 8.52
N ALA A 88 -15.81 -11.77 9.70
CA ALA A 88 -14.47 -12.01 10.21
C ALA A 88 -13.71 -13.02 9.34
N VAL A 89 -12.47 -12.70 9.02
CA VAL A 89 -11.58 -13.51 8.19
C VAL A 89 -10.16 -13.56 8.77
N ALA A 90 -9.39 -14.56 8.36
CA ALA A 90 -7.94 -14.58 8.57
C ALA A 90 -7.22 -13.65 7.60
N VAL A 91 -5.93 -13.40 7.83
CA VAL A 91 -5.04 -12.66 6.93
C VAL A 91 -5.09 -13.27 5.52
N GLY A 92 -5.19 -12.41 4.51
CA GLY A 92 -5.41 -12.82 3.11
C GLY A 92 -6.85 -13.22 2.79
N GLY A 93 -7.78 -13.13 3.77
CA GLY A 93 -9.22 -13.28 3.57
C GLY A 93 -9.87 -12.03 2.99
N ARG A 94 -11.18 -12.10 2.74
CA ARG A 94 -11.99 -11.02 2.17
C ARG A 94 -13.13 -10.72 3.12
N GLY A 95 -12.99 -9.65 3.88
CA GLY A 95 -13.91 -9.26 4.93
C GLY A 95 -13.20 -8.47 6.02
N TRP A 96 -13.63 -8.65 7.24
CA TRP A 96 -13.15 -7.91 8.40
C TRP A 96 -12.02 -8.64 9.13
N LEU A 97 -10.89 -7.96 9.28
CA LEU A 97 -9.81 -8.34 10.18
C LEU A 97 -9.94 -7.49 11.45
N GLY A 98 -10.32 -8.15 12.54
CA GLY A 98 -10.47 -7.50 13.84
C GLY A 98 -9.13 -7.11 14.47
N PRO A 99 -9.18 -6.40 15.63
CA PRO A 99 -7.97 -6.01 16.35
C PRO A 99 -7.10 -7.23 16.70
N GLY A 100 -5.79 -7.10 16.52
CA GLY A 100 -4.84 -8.15 16.87
C GLY A 100 -4.75 -9.34 15.89
N ALA A 101 -5.44 -9.27 14.74
CA ALA A 101 -5.46 -10.35 13.76
C ALA A 101 -4.13 -10.52 13.00
N GLU A 102 -3.32 -9.46 12.92
CA GLU A 102 -2.05 -9.48 12.18
C GLU A 102 -0.93 -8.71 12.89
N ALA A 103 0.31 -9.04 12.53
CA ALA A 103 1.52 -8.36 12.96
C ALA A 103 2.50 -8.30 11.78
N ASN A 104 2.49 -7.19 11.04
CA ASN A 104 3.27 -7.04 9.81
C ASN A 104 4.79 -7.18 10.04
N SER A 105 5.30 -6.80 11.23
CA SER A 105 6.70 -6.98 11.61
C SER A 105 7.18 -8.43 11.63
N TYR A 106 6.27 -9.41 11.68
CA TYR A 106 6.64 -10.83 11.62
C TYR A 106 7.26 -11.22 10.28
N ALA A 107 6.91 -10.51 9.20
CA ALA A 107 7.55 -10.70 7.90
C ALA A 107 9.07 -10.45 7.93
N GLU A 108 9.54 -9.61 8.86
CA GLU A 108 10.96 -9.32 9.09
C GLU A 108 11.56 -10.17 10.24
N GLY A 109 10.81 -11.11 10.81
CA GLY A 109 11.26 -11.94 11.95
C GLY A 109 11.32 -11.17 13.27
N ALA A 110 10.71 -9.98 13.36
CA ALA A 110 10.67 -9.18 14.57
C ALA A 110 9.47 -9.58 15.45
N ALA A 111 9.72 -10.00 16.68
CA ALA A 111 8.65 -10.18 17.66
C ALA A 111 8.16 -8.81 18.12
N SER A 112 6.90 -8.48 17.82
CA SER A 112 6.22 -7.28 18.30
C SER A 112 4.79 -7.63 18.74
N PRO A 113 4.13 -6.79 19.57
CA PRO A 113 2.69 -6.89 19.73
C PRO A 113 1.98 -6.75 18.38
N PRO A 114 0.76 -7.33 18.23
CA PRO A 114 -0.04 -7.16 17.02
C PRO A 114 -0.30 -5.69 16.68
N ASP A 115 -0.56 -5.42 15.40
CA ASP A 115 -0.80 -4.09 14.87
C ASP A 115 -2.08 -3.46 15.47
N LEU A 116 -2.02 -2.14 15.74
CA LEU A 116 -3.11 -1.35 16.30
C LEU A 116 -4.06 -0.87 15.22
N LYS A 117 -4.79 -1.78 14.62
CA LYS A 117 -5.77 -1.45 13.57
C LYS A 117 -6.87 -2.48 13.47
N GLU A 118 -7.94 -2.11 12.79
CA GLU A 118 -8.86 -3.03 12.13
C GLU A 118 -8.75 -2.83 10.62
N SER A 119 -9.09 -3.84 9.84
CA SER A 119 -9.10 -3.72 8.39
C SER A 119 -10.35 -4.33 7.78
N TRP A 120 -10.78 -3.77 6.66
CA TRP A 120 -11.69 -4.43 5.73
C TRP A 120 -10.93 -4.73 4.45
N SER A 121 -11.03 -5.97 3.96
CA SER A 121 -10.31 -6.40 2.77
C SER A 121 -11.26 -6.95 1.71
N CYS A 122 -11.01 -6.60 0.45
CA CYS A 122 -11.54 -7.29 -0.72
C CYS A 122 -10.41 -7.49 -1.74
N ALA A 123 -10.62 -8.37 -2.71
CA ALA A 123 -9.58 -8.75 -3.66
C ALA A 123 -10.17 -9.14 -5.01
N ALA A 124 -9.31 -9.45 -5.99
CA ALA A 124 -9.71 -9.89 -7.32
C ALA A 124 -10.69 -11.06 -7.26
N ASP A 125 -11.83 -10.96 -7.96
CA ASP A 125 -12.92 -11.94 -7.94
C ASP A 125 -13.42 -12.35 -9.34
N GLU A 126 -12.72 -11.93 -10.39
CA GLU A 126 -12.95 -12.35 -11.78
C GLU A 126 -12.23 -13.67 -12.04
N PRO A 127 -12.95 -14.82 -12.19
CA PRO A 127 -12.33 -16.13 -12.36
C PRO A 127 -11.42 -16.21 -13.59
N THR A 128 -10.30 -16.90 -13.46
CA THR A 128 -9.38 -17.19 -14.57
C THR A 128 -9.84 -18.38 -15.43
N GLY A 129 -10.71 -19.24 -14.86
CA GLY A 129 -11.10 -20.52 -15.44
C GLY A 129 -10.24 -21.71 -14.98
N ASP A 130 -9.20 -21.48 -14.17
CA ASP A 130 -8.48 -22.54 -13.46
C ASP A 130 -9.08 -22.71 -12.06
N PRO A 131 -9.82 -23.82 -11.78
CA PRO A 131 -10.50 -24.00 -10.50
C PRO A 131 -9.56 -23.95 -9.28
N SER A 132 -8.31 -24.35 -9.42
CA SER A 132 -7.35 -24.35 -8.30
C SER A 132 -6.89 -22.95 -7.94
N VAL A 133 -6.63 -22.13 -8.95
CA VAL A 133 -6.27 -20.72 -8.81
C VAL A 133 -7.46 -19.91 -8.32
N ASP A 134 -8.63 -20.14 -8.93
CA ASP A 134 -9.86 -19.40 -8.61
C ASP A 134 -10.32 -19.65 -7.16
N ALA A 135 -10.22 -20.89 -6.69
CA ALA A 135 -10.55 -21.24 -5.31
C ALA A 135 -9.68 -20.54 -4.26
N GLU A 136 -8.47 -20.16 -4.62
CA GLU A 136 -7.55 -19.47 -3.73
C GLU A 136 -7.57 -17.94 -3.93
N TRP A 137 -7.43 -17.47 -5.16
CA TRP A 137 -7.15 -16.07 -5.48
C TRP A 137 -8.33 -15.26 -6.01
N PHE A 138 -9.36 -15.91 -6.57
CA PHE A 138 -10.49 -15.22 -7.21
C PHE A 138 -11.85 -15.57 -6.58
N ARG A 139 -11.86 -15.79 -5.27
CA ARG A 139 -13.10 -16.05 -4.52
C ARG A 139 -14.00 -14.81 -4.54
N PRO A 140 -15.34 -14.97 -4.50
CA PRO A 140 -16.25 -13.85 -4.37
C PRO A 140 -15.95 -12.98 -3.15
N ASN A 141 -16.07 -11.65 -3.30
CA ASN A 141 -16.02 -10.73 -2.19
C ASN A 141 -17.33 -10.73 -1.40
N ALA A 142 -17.22 -10.63 -0.06
CA ALA A 142 -18.37 -10.43 0.81
C ALA A 142 -18.45 -8.94 1.16
N TRP A 143 -19.63 -8.34 0.98
CA TRP A 143 -19.82 -6.91 1.27
C TRP A 143 -20.80 -6.75 2.45
N PRO A 144 -20.56 -5.78 3.38
CA PRO A 144 -21.41 -5.59 4.54
C PRO A 144 -22.76 -5.02 4.13
N ALA A 145 -23.83 -5.79 4.37
CA ALA A 145 -25.19 -5.38 4.06
C ALA A 145 -25.64 -4.15 4.88
N GLU A 146 -25.03 -3.96 6.05
CA GLU A 146 -25.26 -2.85 6.97
C GLU A 146 -24.78 -1.51 6.41
N VAL A 147 -23.83 -1.53 5.46
CA VAL A 147 -23.25 -0.34 4.84
C VAL A 147 -23.27 -0.48 3.30
N PRO A 148 -24.46 -0.42 2.68
CA PRO A 148 -24.62 -0.69 1.25
C PRO A 148 -23.90 0.33 0.35
N ALA A 149 -23.51 1.49 0.88
CA ALA A 149 -22.76 2.51 0.13
C ALA A 149 -21.29 2.12 -0.09
N LEU A 150 -20.74 1.18 0.70
CA LEU A 150 -19.33 0.81 0.63
C LEU A 150 -18.97 0.13 -0.69
N GLN A 151 -19.73 -0.88 -1.08
CA GLN A 151 -19.45 -1.68 -2.28
C GLN A 151 -19.35 -0.82 -3.56
N PRO A 152 -20.35 -0.01 -3.96
CA PRO A 152 -20.28 0.73 -5.22
C PRO A 152 -19.12 1.74 -5.25
N ALA A 153 -18.84 2.40 -4.12
CA ALA A 153 -17.72 3.33 -4.03
C ALA A 153 -16.35 2.61 -4.12
N ALA A 154 -16.20 1.49 -3.43
CA ALA A 154 -14.98 0.69 -3.48
C ALA A 154 -14.73 0.12 -4.89
N VAL A 155 -15.76 -0.43 -5.54
CA VAL A 155 -15.64 -0.97 -6.91
C VAL A 155 -15.22 0.11 -7.90
N GLU A 156 -15.80 1.32 -7.82
CA GLU A 156 -15.38 2.46 -8.65
C GLU A 156 -13.90 2.83 -8.41
N TYR A 157 -13.49 2.89 -7.14
CA TYR A 157 -12.10 3.22 -6.77
C TYR A 157 -11.12 2.14 -7.24
N ILE A 158 -11.43 0.87 -7.04
CA ILE A 158 -10.62 -0.26 -7.48
C ILE A 158 -10.38 -0.22 -9.00
N ALA A 159 -11.43 0.08 -9.79
CA ALA A 159 -11.28 0.22 -11.23
C ALA A 159 -10.32 1.36 -11.62
N ARG A 160 -10.34 2.49 -10.88
CA ARG A 160 -9.39 3.60 -11.07
C ARG A 160 -7.98 3.21 -10.66
N MET A 161 -7.83 2.51 -9.54
CA MET A 161 -6.52 2.05 -9.06
C MET A 161 -5.90 1.02 -9.98
N ARG A 162 -6.69 0.10 -10.55
CA ARG A 162 -6.22 -0.85 -11.55
C ARG A 162 -5.65 -0.14 -12.78
N ALA A 163 -6.42 0.77 -13.38
CA ALA A 163 -5.96 1.54 -14.54
C ALA A 163 -4.70 2.37 -14.24
N LEU A 164 -4.64 3.01 -13.06
CA LEU A 164 -3.45 3.74 -12.63
C LEU A 164 -2.26 2.80 -12.45
N SER A 165 -2.46 1.61 -11.88
CA SER A 165 -1.38 0.65 -11.64
C SER A 165 -0.81 0.09 -12.96
N ASP A 166 -1.66 -0.16 -13.96
CA ASP A 166 -1.20 -0.53 -15.31
C ASP A 166 -0.34 0.58 -15.92
N GLU A 167 -0.76 1.85 -15.82
CA GLU A 167 0.03 3.00 -16.26
C GLU A 167 1.36 3.13 -15.50
N LEU A 168 1.34 2.88 -14.18
CA LEU A 168 2.57 2.86 -13.38
C LEU A 168 3.51 1.73 -13.83
N LEU A 169 3.02 0.54 -14.14
CA LEU A 169 3.85 -0.55 -14.66
C LEU A 169 4.49 -0.20 -16.01
N GLU A 170 3.79 0.52 -16.90
CA GLU A 170 4.38 1.04 -18.15
C GLU A 170 5.47 2.08 -17.87
N LEU A 171 5.25 2.96 -16.91
CA LEU A 171 6.23 3.95 -16.46
C LEU A 171 7.47 3.25 -15.87
N LEU A 172 7.26 2.24 -15.03
CA LEU A 172 8.34 1.45 -14.43
C LEU A 172 9.16 0.70 -15.51
N ALA A 173 8.51 0.09 -16.49
CA ALA A 173 9.21 -0.54 -17.62
C ALA A 173 10.05 0.48 -18.39
N THR A 174 9.49 1.66 -18.65
CA THR A 174 10.21 2.76 -19.31
C THR A 174 11.40 3.25 -18.51
N ALA A 175 11.26 3.33 -17.18
CA ALA A 175 12.35 3.73 -16.28
C ALA A 175 13.54 2.76 -16.31
N LEU A 176 13.30 1.50 -16.66
CA LEU A 176 14.34 0.48 -16.86
C LEU A 176 14.86 0.40 -18.31
N GLY A 177 14.33 1.22 -19.21
CA GLY A 177 14.66 1.15 -20.65
C GLY A 177 14.11 -0.09 -21.33
N LEU A 178 13.06 -0.69 -20.80
CA LEU A 178 12.38 -1.86 -21.33
C LEU A 178 11.20 -1.47 -22.25
N ALA A 179 10.65 -2.44 -22.96
CA ALA A 179 9.41 -2.24 -23.69
C ALA A 179 8.28 -1.84 -22.71
N PRO A 180 7.40 -0.88 -23.06
CA PRO A 180 6.36 -0.39 -22.15
C PRO A 180 5.48 -1.49 -21.57
N ASP A 181 5.20 -2.54 -22.36
CA ASP A 181 4.39 -3.69 -21.99
C ASP A 181 5.14 -4.76 -21.19
N HIS A 182 6.41 -4.53 -20.80
CA HIS A 182 7.25 -5.56 -20.18
C HIS A 182 6.63 -6.18 -18.95
N PHE A 183 6.02 -5.38 -18.09
CA PHE A 183 5.32 -5.86 -16.90
C PHE A 183 3.82 -6.09 -17.18
N THR A 184 3.16 -5.22 -17.92
CA THR A 184 1.70 -5.30 -18.14
C THR A 184 1.26 -6.50 -18.97
N ARG A 185 2.15 -7.13 -19.74
CA ARG A 185 1.85 -8.43 -20.37
C ARG A 185 1.58 -9.56 -19.39
N HIS A 186 1.90 -9.36 -18.12
CA HIS A 186 1.70 -10.28 -17.01
C HIS A 186 0.56 -9.86 -16.09
N THR A 187 -0.32 -8.95 -16.53
CA THR A 187 -1.49 -8.48 -15.78
C THR A 187 -2.79 -8.70 -16.55
N GLY A 188 -2.88 -9.82 -17.27
CA GLY A 188 -4.12 -10.22 -17.97
C GLY A 188 -5.24 -10.59 -17.02
N HIS A 189 -4.91 -11.33 -15.96
CA HIS A 189 -5.75 -11.68 -14.81
C HIS A 189 -4.99 -11.41 -13.50
N PRO A 190 -4.68 -10.15 -13.19
CA PRO A 190 -3.84 -9.82 -12.05
C PRO A 190 -4.55 -10.12 -10.75
N THR A 191 -3.83 -10.62 -9.78
CA THR A 191 -4.29 -10.56 -8.41
C THR A 191 -4.14 -9.13 -7.90
N TRP A 192 -5.08 -8.69 -7.11
CA TRP A 192 -5.02 -7.42 -6.40
C TRP A 192 -5.72 -7.56 -5.06
N GLY A 193 -5.34 -6.73 -4.11
CA GLY A 193 -6.00 -6.58 -2.83
C GLY A 193 -6.34 -5.12 -2.58
N PHE A 194 -7.48 -4.85 -1.97
CA PHE A 194 -7.85 -3.51 -1.52
C PHE A 194 -8.23 -3.55 -0.05
N ASN A 195 -7.44 -2.84 0.76
CA ASN A 195 -7.63 -2.77 2.19
C ASN A 195 -8.05 -1.36 2.63
N LEU A 196 -9.04 -1.32 3.50
CA LEU A 196 -9.41 -0.15 4.29
C LEU A 196 -8.80 -0.37 5.67
N ASN A 197 -7.70 0.31 5.98
CA ASN A 197 -7.05 0.21 7.28
C ASN A 197 -7.56 1.33 8.18
N TRP A 198 -8.31 0.96 9.20
CA TRP A 198 -8.81 1.88 10.21
C TRP A 198 -7.89 1.90 11.43
N TYR A 199 -7.43 3.08 11.76
CA TYR A 199 -6.61 3.37 12.92
C TYR A 199 -7.42 4.22 13.89
N PRO A 200 -8.16 3.63 14.83
CA PRO A 200 -8.91 4.38 15.83
C PRO A 200 -7.99 5.04 16.86
N GLY A 201 -8.54 5.98 17.61
CA GLY A 201 -7.86 6.54 18.78
C GLY A 201 -7.68 5.54 19.92
N THR A 202 -6.87 5.91 20.89
CA THR A 202 -6.54 5.06 22.06
C THR A 202 -7.76 4.69 22.91
N GLU A 203 -8.84 5.47 22.81
CA GLU A 203 -10.11 5.18 23.51
C GLU A 203 -10.78 3.88 23.01
N VAL A 204 -10.46 3.42 21.78
CA VAL A 204 -11.04 2.22 21.17
C VAL A 204 -10.14 1.00 21.38
N LEU A 205 -8.85 1.13 21.09
CA LEU A 205 -7.89 0.01 21.14
C LEU A 205 -7.02 0.00 22.40
N GLY A 206 -7.14 1.00 23.27
CA GLY A 206 -6.30 1.18 24.45
C GLY A 206 -4.97 1.87 24.13
N GLU A 207 -4.19 2.11 25.19
CA GLU A 207 -2.85 2.67 25.05
C GLU A 207 -1.90 1.69 24.38
N PRO A 208 -1.05 2.16 23.43
CA PRO A 208 -0.07 1.31 22.78
C PRO A 208 0.88 0.64 23.78
N LEU A 209 1.11 -0.65 23.62
CA LEU A 209 2.15 -1.36 24.37
C LEU A 209 3.54 -0.88 23.95
N PRO A 210 4.58 -1.06 24.79
CA PRO A 210 5.96 -0.76 24.38
C PRO A 210 6.34 -1.49 23.10
N GLY A 211 6.76 -0.74 22.07
CA GLY A 211 7.13 -1.29 20.75
C GLY A 211 5.96 -1.69 19.86
N GLN A 212 4.74 -1.36 20.23
CA GLN A 212 3.56 -1.57 19.40
C GLN A 212 3.36 -0.42 18.43
N PHE A 213 2.97 -0.72 17.20
CA PHE A 213 2.71 0.22 16.12
C PHE A 213 1.28 0.10 15.61
N ARG A 214 0.78 1.12 14.89
CA ARG A 214 -0.42 0.98 14.04
C ARG A 214 -0.19 -0.07 12.96
N ILE A 215 1.00 -0.04 12.33
CA ILE A 215 1.54 -1.13 11.51
C ILE A 215 3.05 -1.23 11.78
N GLY A 216 3.51 -2.43 12.14
CA GLY A 216 4.92 -2.72 12.38
C GLY A 216 5.78 -2.55 11.12
N ALA A 217 7.11 -2.47 11.30
CA ALA A 217 8.04 -2.32 10.18
C ALA A 217 7.97 -3.52 9.24
N HIS A 218 7.80 -3.27 7.94
CA HIS A 218 7.68 -4.29 6.90
C HIS A 218 7.99 -3.71 5.51
N THR A 219 8.09 -4.59 4.53
CA THR A 219 7.95 -4.31 3.09
C THR A 219 6.68 -4.94 2.58
N ASP A 220 6.05 -4.36 1.56
CA ASP A 220 4.96 -5.02 0.85
C ASP A 220 5.49 -6.19 0.03
N PHE A 221 4.63 -7.17 -0.23
CA PHE A 221 5.09 -8.46 -0.78
C PHE A 221 5.12 -8.47 -2.31
N GLY A 222 4.30 -7.66 -2.94
CA GLY A 222 3.98 -7.75 -4.35
C GLY A 222 4.76 -6.84 -5.29
N THR A 223 4.06 -6.31 -6.30
CA THR A 223 4.69 -5.47 -7.32
C THR A 223 4.57 -3.98 -7.00
N VAL A 224 3.37 -3.43 -6.99
CA VAL A 224 3.10 -2.01 -6.75
C VAL A 224 2.00 -1.86 -5.71
N THR A 225 2.22 -0.99 -4.74
CA THR A 225 1.20 -0.55 -3.78
C THR A 225 0.87 0.92 -4.02
N VAL A 226 -0.42 1.22 -4.08
CA VAL A 226 -0.94 2.59 -4.15
C VAL A 226 -1.71 2.87 -2.87
N LEU A 227 -1.25 3.88 -2.13
CA LEU A 227 -1.78 4.27 -0.83
C LEU A 227 -2.37 5.68 -0.90
N ASP A 228 -3.66 5.80 -0.60
CA ASP A 228 -4.33 7.06 -0.36
C ASP A 228 -4.45 7.28 1.16
N ARG A 229 -3.75 8.28 1.66
CA ARG A 229 -3.65 8.61 3.09
C ARG A 229 -4.69 9.66 3.47
N GLU A 230 -5.36 9.46 4.62
CA GLU A 230 -6.17 10.52 5.21
C GLU A 230 -5.26 11.58 5.85
N PRO A 231 -5.60 12.89 5.74
CA PRO A 231 -4.86 13.94 6.45
C PRO A 231 -4.87 13.72 7.97
N GLY A 232 -3.74 13.97 8.62
CA GLY A 232 -3.57 13.83 10.06
C GLY A 232 -2.10 13.75 10.46
N SER A 233 -1.83 13.51 11.73
CA SER A 233 -0.48 13.24 12.23
C SER A 233 0.09 11.94 11.62
N GLY A 234 -0.78 10.99 11.28
CA GLY A 234 -0.62 9.85 10.37
C GLY A 234 0.42 8.82 10.80
N GLY A 235 1.64 9.25 11.04
CA GLY A 235 2.71 8.41 11.54
C GLY A 235 3.35 7.47 10.52
N LEU A 236 3.05 7.58 9.21
CA LEU A 236 3.75 6.80 8.20
C LEU A 236 5.22 7.24 8.15
N GLN A 237 6.11 6.29 8.39
CA GLN A 237 7.55 6.44 8.25
C GLN A 237 8.11 5.49 7.21
N ILE A 238 9.09 5.96 6.45
CA ILE A 238 9.88 5.17 5.50
C ILE A 238 11.29 5.02 6.03
N HIS A 239 11.96 3.95 5.65
CA HIS A 239 13.36 3.70 6.00
C HIS A 239 14.24 3.79 4.76
N THR A 240 15.31 4.56 4.87
CA THR A 240 16.39 4.60 3.87
C THR A 240 17.72 4.27 4.53
N ASP A 241 18.67 3.78 3.73
CA ASP A 241 20.02 3.48 4.27
C ASP A 241 20.78 4.74 4.66
N ALA A 242 20.46 5.86 4.00
CA ALA A 242 21.16 7.14 4.24
C ALA A 242 20.69 7.81 5.54
N ASP A 243 19.38 7.81 5.81
CA ASP A 243 18.78 8.65 6.86
C ASP A 243 18.05 7.84 7.95
N GLY A 244 17.96 6.50 7.80
CA GLY A 244 17.17 5.64 8.69
C GLY A 244 15.67 5.92 8.56
N TRP A 245 14.94 5.90 9.67
CA TRP A 245 13.50 6.16 9.70
C TRP A 245 13.21 7.65 9.59
N GLN A 246 12.41 8.03 8.59
CA GLN A 246 11.95 9.41 8.34
C GLN A 246 10.44 9.43 8.14
N ASP A 247 9.79 10.53 8.53
CA ASP A 247 8.37 10.71 8.22
C ASP A 247 8.19 10.78 6.70
N ALA A 248 7.25 10.00 6.19
CA ALA A 248 6.92 9.99 4.78
C ALA A 248 6.36 11.35 4.36
N PRO A 249 6.84 11.96 3.26
CA PRO A 249 6.24 13.20 2.77
C PRO A 249 4.75 12.97 2.46
N TYR A 250 3.95 14.02 2.68
CA TYR A 250 2.52 14.01 2.43
C TYR A 250 2.12 15.19 1.53
N ASP A 251 1.35 14.88 0.51
CA ASP A 251 0.70 15.86 -0.36
C ASP A 251 -0.77 15.41 -0.54
N PRO A 252 -1.76 16.22 -0.15
CA PRO A 252 -3.17 15.84 -0.26
C PRO A 252 -3.67 15.67 -1.70
N ALA A 253 -2.91 16.17 -2.69
CA ALA A 253 -3.20 16.02 -4.12
C ALA A 253 -2.45 14.83 -4.76
N ALA A 254 -1.72 14.03 -3.97
CA ALA A 254 -0.92 12.93 -4.47
C ALA A 254 -1.16 11.62 -3.72
N LEU A 255 -1.08 10.52 -4.44
CA LEU A 255 -1.07 9.19 -3.87
C LEU A 255 0.37 8.78 -3.55
N THR A 256 0.57 8.11 -2.42
CA THR A 256 1.85 7.47 -2.09
C THR A 256 1.94 6.15 -2.84
N VAL A 257 3.07 5.91 -3.50
CA VAL A 257 3.33 4.67 -4.24
C VAL A 257 4.63 4.06 -3.78
N ASN A 258 4.64 2.77 -3.55
CA ASN A 258 5.85 1.99 -3.30
C ASN A 258 5.84 0.69 -4.10
N ILE A 259 7.03 0.13 -4.30
CA ILE A 259 7.19 -1.22 -4.82
C ILE A 259 7.42 -2.20 -3.68
N GLY A 260 6.96 -3.43 -3.91
CA GLY A 260 7.13 -4.54 -2.97
C GLY A 260 8.30 -5.46 -3.32
N ASP A 261 8.42 -6.50 -2.51
CA ASP A 261 9.49 -7.50 -2.60
C ASP A 261 9.57 -8.19 -3.97
N LEU A 262 8.40 -8.51 -4.56
CA LEU A 262 8.36 -9.21 -5.85
C LEU A 262 8.90 -8.35 -6.97
N MET A 263 8.59 -7.04 -6.99
CA MET A 263 9.14 -6.09 -7.96
C MET A 263 10.64 -5.86 -7.73
N ALA A 264 11.10 -5.74 -6.48
CA ALA A 264 12.51 -5.64 -6.18
C ALA A 264 13.26 -6.87 -6.71
N ARG A 265 12.73 -8.07 -6.48
CA ARG A 265 13.25 -9.33 -6.99
C ARG A 265 13.26 -9.37 -8.54
N TRP A 266 12.16 -8.94 -9.18
CA TRP A 266 12.04 -8.90 -10.63
C TRP A 266 13.08 -7.99 -11.27
N THR A 267 13.33 -6.84 -10.65
CA THR A 267 14.35 -5.89 -11.12
C THR A 267 15.79 -6.27 -10.72
N GLY A 268 15.98 -7.45 -10.10
CA GLY A 268 17.29 -7.93 -9.67
C GLY A 268 17.94 -6.98 -8.66
N ASP A 269 17.17 -6.52 -7.67
CA ASP A 269 17.56 -5.56 -6.62
C ASP A 269 18.11 -4.23 -7.16
N ARG A 270 17.77 -3.86 -8.41
CA ARG A 270 18.02 -2.50 -8.89
C ARG A 270 17.22 -1.52 -8.06
N TRP A 271 15.95 -1.82 -7.84
CA TRP A 271 15.06 -1.09 -6.96
C TRP A 271 14.91 -1.85 -5.64
N ARG A 272 14.61 -1.13 -4.60
CA ARG A 272 14.39 -1.71 -3.28
C ARG A 272 12.91 -1.76 -2.95
N ALA A 273 12.47 -2.82 -2.29
CA ALA A 273 11.17 -2.80 -1.65
C ALA A 273 11.11 -1.69 -0.61
N GLY A 274 10.04 -0.91 -0.63
CA GLY A 274 9.86 0.24 0.23
C GLY A 274 9.60 -0.18 1.68
N ARG A 275 10.61 -0.15 2.55
CA ARG A 275 10.45 -0.50 3.96
C ARG A 275 9.79 0.64 4.73
N HIS A 276 8.69 0.35 5.42
CA HIS A 276 7.89 1.36 6.10
C HIS A 276 7.22 0.83 7.37
N ARG A 277 6.67 1.75 8.17
CA ARG A 277 5.88 1.48 9.37
C ARG A 277 4.91 2.61 9.63
N VAL A 278 3.89 2.38 10.48
CA VAL A 278 2.95 3.41 10.92
C VAL A 278 3.03 3.53 12.44
N LEU A 279 3.44 4.70 12.92
CA LEU A 279 3.57 4.99 14.35
C LEU A 279 2.20 4.95 15.06
N PRO A 280 2.16 4.70 16.37
CA PRO A 280 0.97 4.91 17.18
C PRO A 280 0.54 6.39 17.14
N PRO A 281 -0.71 6.71 17.55
CA PRO A 281 -1.15 8.11 17.63
C PRO A 281 -0.22 8.89 18.58
N PRO A 282 0.09 10.16 18.24
CA PRO A 282 0.97 10.96 19.08
C PRO A 282 0.28 11.30 20.41
N ALA A 283 1.07 11.50 21.45
CA ALA A 283 0.57 11.73 22.80
C ALA A 283 -0.31 12.99 22.96
N ASP A 284 -0.16 13.96 22.07
CA ASP A 284 -0.95 15.19 22.00
C ASP A 284 -2.22 15.05 21.14
N ALA A 285 -2.39 13.94 20.42
CA ALA A 285 -3.57 13.62 19.63
C ALA A 285 -4.00 12.14 19.81
N PRO A 286 -4.22 11.66 21.04
CA PRO A 286 -4.52 10.24 21.29
C PRO A 286 -5.84 9.76 20.68
N ALA A 287 -6.77 10.69 20.43
CA ALA A 287 -8.07 10.42 19.80
C ALA A 287 -8.02 10.46 18.26
N GLU A 288 -6.83 10.58 17.65
CA GLU A 288 -6.72 10.64 16.19
C GLU A 288 -7.22 9.33 15.55
N GLU A 289 -8.25 9.48 14.72
CA GLU A 289 -8.85 8.40 13.92
C GLU A 289 -8.54 8.62 12.45
N LEU A 290 -7.93 7.63 11.80
CA LEU A 290 -7.57 7.71 10.39
C LEU A 290 -8.00 6.45 9.62
N ILE A 291 -8.28 6.62 8.32
CA ILE A 291 -8.49 5.51 7.39
C ILE A 291 -7.53 5.67 6.20
N SER A 292 -6.70 4.66 5.98
CA SER A 292 -5.91 4.51 4.77
C SER A 292 -6.60 3.58 3.78
N LEU A 293 -6.60 3.97 2.49
CA LEU A 293 -7.03 3.14 1.38
C LEU A 293 -5.78 2.57 0.73
N VAL A 294 -5.60 1.26 0.78
CA VAL A 294 -4.38 0.60 0.29
C VAL A 294 -4.75 -0.35 -0.83
N TYR A 295 -4.23 -0.11 -2.01
CA TYR A 295 -4.42 -0.97 -3.17
C TYR A 295 -3.10 -1.66 -3.53
N PHE A 296 -3.08 -2.98 -3.35
CA PHE A 296 -1.98 -3.84 -3.73
C PHE A 296 -2.25 -4.37 -5.14
N TYR A 297 -1.33 -4.15 -6.07
CA TYR A 297 -1.45 -4.62 -7.44
C TYR A 297 -0.33 -5.61 -7.76
N GLU A 298 -0.73 -6.76 -8.30
CA GLU A 298 0.16 -7.87 -8.53
C GLU A 298 0.15 -8.28 -10.01
N CYS A 299 1.01 -9.20 -10.39
CA CYS A 299 0.90 -9.88 -11.68
C CYS A 299 -0.06 -11.09 -11.61
N ASP A 300 -0.28 -11.71 -12.75
CA ASP A 300 -1.07 -12.94 -12.86
C ASP A 300 -0.49 -14.03 -11.94
N PRO A 301 -1.32 -14.88 -11.32
CA PRO A 301 -0.89 -15.87 -10.33
C PRO A 301 0.26 -16.78 -10.79
N HIS A 302 0.20 -17.23 -12.04
CA HIS A 302 1.20 -18.13 -12.63
C HIS A 302 2.38 -17.42 -13.26
N THR A 303 2.51 -16.11 -13.08
CA THR A 303 3.68 -15.39 -13.58
C THR A 303 4.94 -15.90 -12.89
N ARG A 304 5.86 -16.39 -13.70
CA ARG A 304 7.20 -16.74 -13.24
C ARG A 304 8.05 -15.48 -13.23
N VAL A 305 8.37 -15.01 -12.04
CA VAL A 305 9.21 -13.84 -11.83
C VAL A 305 10.67 -14.25 -11.87
N GLU A 306 11.37 -13.78 -12.88
CA GLU A 306 12.81 -13.99 -13.10
C GLU A 306 13.53 -12.65 -13.06
N SER A 307 14.62 -12.57 -12.30
CA SER A 307 15.40 -11.34 -12.17
C SER A 307 15.94 -10.87 -13.50
N LEU A 308 15.74 -9.58 -13.80
CA LEU A 308 16.35 -8.95 -14.97
C LEU A 308 17.87 -9.04 -14.89
N PRO A 309 18.56 -9.42 -15.97
CA PRO A 309 20.01 -9.53 -15.94
C PRO A 309 20.70 -8.16 -15.95
N ALA A 310 22.01 -8.16 -15.70
CA ALA A 310 22.84 -6.98 -15.92
C ALA A 310 22.73 -6.50 -17.40
N PRO A 311 22.76 -5.19 -17.66
CA PRO A 311 23.08 -4.10 -16.74
C PRO A 311 21.87 -3.56 -15.94
N VAL A 312 20.67 -4.04 -16.17
CA VAL A 312 19.45 -3.57 -15.46
C VAL A 312 19.46 -4.07 -14.02
N GLY A 313 19.45 -5.38 -13.84
CA GLY A 313 19.51 -6.00 -12.51
C GLY A 313 20.95 -6.07 -11.97
N ARG A 314 21.05 -6.20 -10.66
CA ARG A 314 22.31 -6.32 -9.91
C ARG A 314 22.51 -7.72 -9.32
N VAL A 315 21.41 -8.37 -8.96
CA VAL A 315 21.36 -9.69 -8.34
C VAL A 315 20.45 -10.60 -9.14
N LEU A 316 20.87 -11.85 -9.33
CA LEU A 316 20.03 -12.88 -9.92
C LEU A 316 19.50 -13.75 -8.78
N HIS A 317 18.21 -13.64 -8.53
CA HIS A 317 17.50 -14.52 -7.61
C HIS A 317 16.99 -15.76 -8.33
N ASP A 318 16.78 -16.84 -7.58
CA ASP A 318 16.08 -18.01 -8.12
C ASP A 318 14.67 -17.61 -8.57
N PRO A 319 14.21 -18.04 -9.72
CA PRO A 319 12.86 -17.76 -10.20
C PRO A 319 11.78 -18.22 -9.22
N VAL A 320 10.72 -17.44 -9.07
CA VAL A 320 9.57 -17.77 -8.23
C VAL A 320 8.26 -17.60 -8.98
N ASP A 321 7.26 -18.41 -8.65
CA ASP A 321 5.89 -18.17 -9.09
C ASP A 321 5.22 -17.16 -8.18
N SER A 322 4.56 -16.16 -8.76
CA SER A 322 3.97 -15.03 -8.04
C SER A 322 3.07 -15.49 -6.89
N HIS A 323 2.10 -16.36 -7.18
CA HIS A 323 1.14 -16.82 -6.17
C HIS A 323 1.79 -17.58 -5.02
N THR A 324 2.77 -18.45 -5.30
CA THR A 324 3.50 -19.21 -4.27
C THR A 324 4.30 -18.26 -3.37
N TYR A 325 4.93 -17.25 -3.96
CA TYR A 325 5.69 -16.26 -3.22
C TYR A 325 4.78 -15.44 -2.29
N LEU A 326 3.67 -14.90 -2.83
CA LEU A 326 2.72 -14.09 -2.06
C LEU A 326 2.07 -14.89 -0.92
N ARG A 327 1.69 -16.17 -1.16
CA ARG A 327 1.12 -17.02 -0.13
C ARG A 327 2.09 -17.20 1.05
N GLY A 328 3.34 -17.56 0.77
CA GLY A 328 4.35 -17.70 1.82
C GLY A 328 4.56 -16.45 2.66
N LYS A 329 4.43 -15.25 2.07
CA LYS A 329 4.51 -13.98 2.77
C LYS A 329 3.28 -13.70 3.65
N LEU A 330 2.07 -13.97 3.14
CA LEU A 330 0.82 -13.79 3.90
C LEU A 330 0.77 -14.72 5.12
N ASP A 331 1.20 -15.98 4.95
CA ASP A 331 1.26 -16.95 6.04
C ASP A 331 2.22 -16.48 7.15
N ALA A 332 3.31 -15.81 6.80
CA ALA A 332 4.32 -15.34 7.76
C ALA A 332 3.82 -14.23 8.70
N ILE A 333 2.83 -13.42 8.29
CA ILE A 333 2.29 -12.31 9.10
C ILE A 333 1.03 -12.67 9.89
N THR A 334 0.53 -13.89 9.73
CA THR A 334 -0.66 -14.36 10.44
C THR A 334 -0.32 -14.64 11.91
N VAL A 335 -1.06 -14.01 12.83
CA VAL A 335 -0.96 -14.28 14.26
C VAL A 335 -1.73 -15.55 14.56
N SER A 336 -1.06 -16.56 15.12
CA SER A 336 -1.62 -17.87 15.50
C SER A 336 -2.15 -17.88 16.94
#